data_2c432b2e94660e72929abab78ddabaac
#
_entry.id   2c432b2e94660e72929abab78ddabaac
#
_cell.length_a   1.000
_cell.length_b   1.000
_cell.length_c   1.000
_cell.angle_alpha   90.00
_cell.angle_beta   90.00
_cell.angle_gamma   90.00
#
_symmetry.space_group_name_H-M   'P 1'
#
loop_
_entity.id
_entity.type
_entity.pdbx_description
1 polymer ?
#
loop_
_entity_poly.entity_id
_entity_poly.type
_entity_poly.pdbx_seq_one_letter_code
_entity_poly.pdbx_strand_id
1 'polypeptide(L)'
;MKYTIPISQEPNQTFNIDLNGQRCVFEFITRGMSLFMNFTLNDRKVIDGMICLNNVDLVQYKEFDFNGKLYFTDTQGNKDPIFNGLGERWVLIYED
;
A
#
# COMPACT_ATOMS: atom_id res chain seq x y z
N MET A 1 -11.00 8.09 -10.01
CA MET A 1 -11.81 7.24 -9.12
C MET A 1 -10.96 6.72 -7.97
N LYS A 2 -11.59 6.50 -6.85
CA LYS A 2 -10.91 5.97 -5.66
C LYS A 2 -11.46 4.61 -5.31
N TYR A 3 -10.56 3.67 -5.03
CA TYR A 3 -10.92 2.31 -4.61
C TYR A 3 -10.24 2.01 -3.29
N THR A 4 -10.97 1.39 -2.38
CA THR A 4 -10.37 0.88 -1.15
C THR A 4 -9.92 -0.55 -1.40
N ILE A 5 -8.63 -0.81 -1.18
CA ILE A 5 -8.05 -2.14 -1.38
C ILE A 5 -8.22 -2.92 -0.07
N PRO A 6 -8.85 -4.12 -0.12
CA PRO A 6 -8.99 -4.94 1.08
C PRO A 6 -7.62 -5.32 1.64
N ILE A 7 -7.46 -5.17 2.95
CA ILE A 7 -6.21 -5.47 3.63
C ILE A 7 -6.51 -6.02 5.02
N SER A 8 -5.72 -6.99 5.47
CA SER A 8 -5.93 -7.69 6.73
C SER A 8 -5.12 -7.05 7.86
N GLN A 9 -5.56 -7.30 9.10
CA GLN A 9 -4.84 -6.83 10.30
C GLN A 9 -3.77 -7.85 10.69
N GLU A 10 -2.80 -8.03 9.80
CA GLU A 10 -1.70 -8.97 10.00
C GLU A 10 -0.37 -8.22 9.95
N PRO A 11 0.60 -8.56 10.80
CA PRO A 11 1.91 -7.87 10.78
C PRO A 11 2.65 -8.10 9.46
N ASN A 12 2.48 -9.27 8.86
CA ASN A 12 3.07 -9.58 7.56
C ASN A 12 2.00 -10.21 6.68
N GLN A 13 1.85 -9.71 5.46
CA GLN A 13 0.86 -10.26 4.53
C GLN A 13 1.29 -10.02 3.09
N THR A 14 0.88 -10.93 2.22
CA THR A 14 1.11 -10.82 0.78
C THR A 14 -0.20 -11.09 0.06
N PHE A 15 -0.54 -10.25 -0.89
CA PHE A 15 -1.72 -10.48 -1.72
C PHE A 15 -1.52 -9.85 -3.09
N ASN A 16 -2.33 -10.29 -4.06
CA ASN A 16 -2.34 -9.69 -5.38
C ASN A 16 -3.72 -9.15 -5.72
N ILE A 17 -3.75 -8.13 -6.56
CA ILE A 17 -4.98 -7.50 -7.00
C ILE A 17 -4.70 -6.78 -8.32
N ASP A 18 -5.68 -6.82 -9.23
CA ASP A 18 -5.59 -6.06 -10.47
C ASP A 18 -6.16 -4.67 -10.26
N LEU A 19 -5.37 -3.66 -10.60
CA LEU A 19 -5.76 -2.25 -10.47
C LEU A 19 -5.67 -1.62 -11.86
N ASN A 20 -6.82 -1.32 -12.44
CA ASN A 20 -6.90 -0.67 -13.76
C ASN A 20 -6.08 -1.44 -14.82
N GLY A 21 -6.25 -2.79 -14.85
CA GLY A 21 -5.56 -3.65 -15.79
C GLY A 21 -4.11 -3.96 -15.46
N GLN A 22 -3.62 -3.47 -14.32
CA GLN A 22 -2.25 -3.70 -13.86
C GLN A 22 -2.23 -4.80 -12.82
N ARG A 23 -1.35 -5.79 -12.97
CA ARG A 23 -1.20 -6.85 -11.96
C ARG A 23 -0.30 -6.35 -10.85
N CYS A 24 -0.87 -6.23 -9.67
CA CYS A 24 -0.16 -5.69 -8.52
C CYS A 24 -0.03 -6.77 -7.44
N VAL A 25 1.19 -6.98 -6.96
CA VAL A 25 1.46 -7.85 -5.83
C VAL A 25 2.02 -7.01 -4.70
N PHE A 26 1.33 -7.03 -3.57
CA PHE A 26 1.73 -6.29 -2.38
C PHE A 26 2.27 -7.24 -1.33
N GLU A 27 3.38 -6.88 -0.74
CA GLU A 27 3.88 -7.53 0.46
C GLU A 27 4.09 -6.45 1.52
N PHE A 28 3.37 -6.58 2.63
CA PHE A 28 3.50 -5.65 3.75
C PHE A 28 4.22 -6.36 4.89
N ILE A 29 5.21 -5.70 5.45
CA ILE A 29 6.08 -6.25 6.49
C ILE A 29 6.13 -5.24 7.64
N THR A 30 5.89 -5.72 8.86
CA THR A 30 6.01 -4.90 10.07
C THR A 30 7.38 -5.09 10.68
N ARG A 31 8.06 -3.98 10.97
CA ARG A 31 9.33 -3.96 11.69
C ARG A 31 9.22 -2.92 12.80
N GLY A 32 9.26 -3.37 14.04
CA GLY A 32 9.01 -2.50 15.18
C GLY A 32 7.59 -1.94 15.10
N MET A 33 7.48 -0.60 15.08
CA MET A 33 6.19 0.08 14.97
C MET A 33 5.91 0.59 13.56
N SER A 34 6.70 0.19 12.57
CA SER A 34 6.59 0.70 11.20
C SER A 34 6.14 -0.39 10.25
N LEU A 35 5.37 0.03 9.25
CA LEU A 35 4.90 -0.83 8.17
C LEU A 35 5.69 -0.50 6.90
N PHE A 36 6.20 -1.55 6.23
CA PHE A 36 6.97 -1.41 4.99
C PHE A 36 6.28 -2.18 3.87
N MET A 37 6.47 -1.71 2.63
CA MET A 37 5.85 -2.31 1.45
C MET A 37 6.90 -2.74 0.44
N ASN A 38 6.74 -3.97 -0.07
CA ASN A 38 7.34 -4.41 -1.32
C ASN A 38 6.23 -4.46 -2.37
N PHE A 39 6.51 -3.99 -3.57
CA PHE A 39 5.50 -3.87 -4.61
C PHE A 39 6.03 -4.43 -5.92
N THR A 40 5.27 -5.37 -6.51
CA THR A 40 5.56 -5.96 -7.80
C THR A 40 4.47 -5.55 -8.79
N LEU A 41 4.89 -4.99 -9.91
CA LEU A 41 4.00 -4.50 -10.96
C LEU A 41 4.25 -5.30 -12.23
N ASN A 42 3.21 -6.00 -12.70
CA ASN A 42 3.27 -6.81 -13.92
C ASN A 42 4.49 -7.76 -13.94
N ASP A 43 4.63 -8.53 -12.85
CA ASP A 43 5.69 -9.53 -12.64
C ASP A 43 7.09 -8.95 -12.45
N ARG A 44 7.20 -7.64 -12.24
CA ARG A 44 8.48 -6.98 -12.02
C ARG A 44 8.47 -6.25 -10.68
N LYS A 45 9.40 -6.60 -9.79
CA LYS A 45 9.53 -5.93 -8.51
C LYS A 45 10.06 -4.51 -8.71
N VAL A 46 9.27 -3.50 -8.35
CA VAL A 46 9.61 -2.10 -8.57
C VAL A 46 9.90 -1.35 -7.28
N ILE A 47 9.40 -1.85 -6.15
CA ILE A 47 9.64 -1.21 -4.84
C ILE A 47 10.03 -2.30 -3.85
N ASP A 48 11.08 -2.03 -3.08
CA ASP A 48 11.59 -2.95 -2.06
C ASP A 48 11.83 -2.16 -0.77
N GLY A 49 10.95 -2.35 0.21
CA GLY A 49 11.12 -1.76 1.53
C GLY A 49 10.73 -0.30 1.64
N MET A 50 9.68 0.12 0.96
CA MET A 50 9.15 1.48 1.11
C MET A 50 8.37 1.61 2.40
N ILE A 51 8.74 2.57 3.25
CA ILE A 51 8.00 2.83 4.48
C ILE A 51 6.62 3.40 4.14
N CYS A 52 5.59 2.91 4.83
CA CYS A 52 4.22 3.37 4.64
C CYS A 52 3.93 4.51 5.61
N LEU A 53 3.68 5.69 5.05
CA LEU A 53 3.36 6.89 5.82
C LEU A 53 1.95 7.36 5.48
N ASN A 54 1.34 8.08 6.42
CA ASN A 54 -0.03 8.56 6.22
C ASN A 54 -0.11 9.57 5.08
N ASN A 55 -1.02 9.35 4.14
CA ASN A 55 -1.29 10.23 3.00
C ASN A 55 -0.08 10.50 2.09
N VAL A 56 0.87 9.57 2.05
CA VAL A 56 2.05 9.67 1.17
C VAL A 56 1.92 8.61 0.08
N ASP A 57 2.06 9.02 -1.18
CA ASP A 57 2.02 8.12 -2.32
C ASP A 57 3.13 7.08 -2.19
N LEU A 58 2.77 5.81 -2.20
CA LEU A 58 3.72 4.70 -2.05
C LEU A 58 4.53 4.48 -3.32
N VAL A 59 3.98 4.80 -4.49
CA VAL A 59 4.66 4.65 -5.77
C VAL A 59 5.02 6.04 -6.28
N GLN A 60 6.13 6.57 -5.79
CA GLN A 60 6.53 7.96 -6.04
C GLN A 60 7.30 8.15 -7.34
N TYR A 61 7.84 7.06 -7.92
CA TYR A 61 8.70 7.14 -9.09
C TYR A 61 7.89 6.89 -10.35
N LYS A 62 7.82 7.90 -11.23
CA LYS A 62 7.02 7.82 -12.45
C LYS A 62 7.61 6.89 -13.50
N GLU A 63 8.91 6.61 -13.44
CA GLU A 63 9.57 5.69 -14.36
C GLU A 63 9.11 4.23 -14.23
N PHE A 64 8.33 3.91 -13.19
CA PHE A 64 7.79 2.57 -13.03
C PHE A 64 6.53 2.33 -13.87
N ASP A 65 6.03 3.35 -14.57
CA ASP A 65 4.84 3.26 -15.43
C ASP A 65 3.58 2.79 -14.69
N PHE A 66 3.49 3.08 -13.42
CA PHE A 66 2.30 2.77 -12.64
C PHE A 66 1.26 3.87 -12.82
N ASN A 67 0.06 3.49 -13.27
CA ASN A 67 -1.04 4.43 -13.44
C ASN A 67 -1.80 4.56 -12.13
N GLY A 68 -1.80 5.77 -11.55
CA GLY A 68 -2.54 6.06 -10.34
C GLY A 68 -1.66 6.30 -9.13
N LYS A 69 -2.31 6.43 -7.99
CA LYS A 69 -1.65 6.65 -6.70
C LYS A 69 -2.05 5.56 -5.72
N LEU A 70 -1.13 5.18 -4.85
CA LEU A 70 -1.38 4.24 -3.75
C LEU A 70 -0.99 4.91 -2.45
N TYR A 71 -1.90 4.95 -1.51
CA TYR A 71 -1.59 5.57 -0.22
C TYR A 71 -2.49 5.03 0.88
N PHE A 72 -1.99 5.11 2.11
CA PHE A 72 -2.79 4.85 3.30
C PHE A 72 -3.36 6.15 3.83
N THR A 73 -4.57 6.08 4.37
CA THR A 73 -5.20 7.22 5.04
C THR A 73 -5.66 6.79 6.42
N ASP A 74 -5.27 7.57 7.43
CA ASP A 74 -5.76 7.42 8.81
C ASP A 74 -7.15 8.04 8.90
N THR A 75 -8.17 7.20 9.13
CA THR A 75 -9.55 7.68 9.23
C THR A 75 -9.88 8.27 10.59
N GLN A 76 -8.98 8.16 11.56
CA GLN A 76 -9.20 8.61 12.93
C GLN A 76 -8.20 9.66 13.39
N GLY A 77 -7.37 10.17 12.48
CA GLY A 77 -6.37 11.17 12.83
C GLY A 77 -5.38 11.37 11.70
N ASN A 78 -4.12 11.54 12.04
CA ASN A 78 -3.05 11.76 11.06
C ASN A 78 -1.75 11.04 11.44
N LYS A 79 -1.88 9.81 11.93
CA LYS A 79 -0.73 8.98 12.30
C LYS A 79 -0.41 8.01 11.17
N ASP A 80 0.83 7.52 11.17
CA ASP A 80 1.27 6.56 10.18
C ASP A 80 0.70 5.17 10.48
N PRO A 81 0.45 4.34 9.44
CA PRO A 81 -0.23 3.06 9.63
C PRO A 81 0.60 2.07 10.44
N ILE A 82 -0.09 1.33 11.29
CA ILE A 82 0.43 0.13 11.96
C ILE A 82 -0.52 -1.02 11.70
N PHE A 83 -0.01 -2.25 11.78
CA PHE A 83 -0.76 -3.41 11.25
C PHE A 83 -2.09 -3.66 11.99
N ASN A 84 -2.16 -3.40 13.28
CA ASN A 84 -3.35 -3.75 14.06
C ASN A 84 -4.57 -2.85 13.82
N GLY A 85 -4.43 -1.84 12.96
CA GLY A 85 -5.55 -0.99 12.54
C GLY A 85 -5.80 -1.01 11.04
N LEU A 86 -5.13 -1.89 10.30
CA LEU A 86 -5.29 -1.96 8.84
C LEU A 86 -6.71 -2.42 8.47
N GLY A 87 -7.32 -1.73 7.53
CA GLY A 87 -8.67 -2.02 7.07
C GLY A 87 -9.76 -1.43 7.96
N GLU A 88 -9.44 -0.97 9.16
CA GLU A 88 -10.38 -0.31 10.05
C GLU A 88 -10.05 1.17 10.21
N ARG A 89 -8.93 1.46 10.85
CA ARG A 89 -8.46 2.83 11.05
C ARG A 89 -7.72 3.33 9.82
N TRP A 90 -6.79 2.54 9.32
CA TRP A 90 -6.02 2.89 8.11
C TRP A 90 -6.56 2.11 6.92
N VAL A 91 -6.91 2.83 5.86
CA VAL A 91 -7.40 2.23 4.63
C VAL A 91 -6.36 2.45 3.54
N LEU A 92 -6.16 1.41 2.71
CA LEU A 92 -5.28 1.48 1.56
C LEU A 92 -6.11 1.88 0.36
N ILE A 93 -5.73 2.99 -0.28
CA ILE A 93 -6.51 3.58 -1.37
C ILE A 93 -5.70 3.56 -2.65
N TYR A 94 -6.36 3.16 -3.74
CA TYR A 94 -5.88 3.35 -5.10
C TYR A 94 -6.72 4.43 -5.76
N GLU A 95 -6.04 5.42 -6.32
CA GLU A 95 -6.71 6.54 -6.97
C GLU A 95 -6.12 6.71 -8.38
N ASP A 96 -6.97 6.63 -9.39
CA ASP A 96 -6.56 6.85 -10.79
C ASP A 96 -7.25 8.04 -11.43
#